data_bf0c03a7b15f290d2381e196a13823d0
#
_entry.id   bf0c03a7b15f290d2381e196a13823d0
#
_cell.length_a   1.000
_cell.length_b   1.000
_cell.length_c   1.000
_cell.angle_alpha   90.00
_cell.angle_beta   90.00
_cell.angle_gamma   90.00
#
_symmetry.space_group_name_H-M   'P 1'
#
loop_
_entity.id
_entity.type
_entity.pdbx_description
1 polymer ?
#
loop_
_entity_poly.entity_id
_entity_poly.type
_entity_poly.pdbx_seq_one_letter_code
_entity_poly.pdbx_strand_id
1 'polypeptide(L)'
;MKKDVLITVRGTQINDGTPETVELMTPGTMTGRNGKFAISYLETELTGTAGVTSTFLILNPDRVVLTRDGPIKSRMVFVKDVKNESLYDLGFGSLLLGILTRDIQVDLTENGGRLFIDYVVEIEQTVSTHNSYEVLIEPLGQHTA
;
A
#
# COMPACT_ATOMS: atom_id res chain seq x y z
N MET A 1 14.05 -14.63 4.31
CA MET A 1 14.79 -13.63 3.53
C MET A 1 14.43 -12.24 4.01
N LYS A 2 15.41 -11.40 4.21
CA LYS A 2 15.22 -9.99 4.55
C LYS A 2 16.23 -9.17 3.76
N LYS A 3 15.74 -8.14 3.06
CA LYS A 3 16.59 -7.29 2.23
C LYS A 3 16.27 -5.82 2.43
N ASP A 4 17.27 -4.99 2.36
CA ASP A 4 17.08 -3.55 2.21
C ASP A 4 16.77 -3.28 0.73
N VAL A 5 15.75 -2.49 0.48
CA VAL A 5 15.26 -2.22 -0.87
C VAL A 5 14.99 -0.74 -1.05
N LEU A 6 14.98 -0.31 -2.30
CA LEU A 6 14.46 0.98 -2.69
C LEU A 6 13.02 0.78 -3.12
N ILE A 7 12.11 1.52 -2.53
CA ILE A 7 10.68 1.41 -2.76
C ILE A 7 10.19 2.69 -3.41
N THR A 8 9.51 2.56 -4.53
CA THR A 8 8.80 3.67 -5.17
C THR A 8 7.31 3.39 -5.06
N VAL A 9 6.60 4.21 -4.30
CA VAL A 9 5.16 4.08 -4.11
C VAL A 9 4.49 5.22 -4.87
N ARG A 10 3.60 4.87 -5.78
CA ARG A 10 2.76 5.84 -6.48
C ARG A 10 1.31 5.58 -6.13
N GLY A 11 0.71 6.52 -5.41
CA GLY A 11 -0.71 6.49 -5.10
C GLY A 11 -1.46 7.45 -5.99
N THR A 12 -2.49 6.98 -6.66
CA THR A 12 -3.35 7.82 -7.51
C THR A 12 -4.76 7.77 -6.97
N GLN A 13 -5.37 8.93 -6.84
CA GLN A 13 -6.74 9.09 -6.39
C GLN A 13 -7.50 9.90 -7.43
N ILE A 14 -8.62 9.39 -7.90
CA ILE A 14 -9.48 10.09 -8.84
C ILE A 14 -10.73 10.53 -8.08
N ASN A 15 -10.92 11.84 -8.01
CA ASN A 15 -12.04 12.47 -7.33
C ASN A 15 -12.67 13.45 -8.32
N ASP A 16 -13.97 13.29 -8.63
CA ASP A 16 -14.69 14.10 -9.60
C ASP A 16 -14.00 14.14 -10.99
N GLY A 17 -13.40 13.01 -11.40
CA GLY A 17 -12.77 12.89 -12.69
C GLY A 17 -11.37 13.50 -12.79
N THR A 18 -10.85 14.08 -11.71
CA THR A 18 -9.52 14.69 -11.69
C THR A 18 -8.55 13.77 -10.94
N PRO A 19 -7.52 13.22 -11.60
CA PRO A 19 -6.55 12.40 -10.92
C PRO A 19 -5.55 13.24 -10.13
N GLU A 20 -5.22 12.78 -8.93
CA GLU A 20 -4.12 13.30 -8.13
C GLU A 20 -3.17 12.15 -7.85
N THR A 21 -1.90 12.37 -8.08
CA THR A 21 -0.88 11.33 -7.87
C THR A 21 0.17 11.84 -6.90
N VAL A 22 0.48 11.02 -5.90
CA VAL A 22 1.57 11.25 -4.98
C VAL A 22 2.58 10.12 -5.17
N GLU A 23 3.84 10.48 -5.33
CA GLU A 23 4.92 9.52 -5.48
C GLU A 23 5.94 9.70 -4.37
N LEU A 24 6.32 8.60 -3.75
CA LEU A 24 7.36 8.54 -2.73
C LEU A 24 8.39 7.53 -3.13
N MET A 25 9.66 7.95 -3.15
CA MET A 25 10.79 7.04 -3.32
C MET A 25 11.58 7.00 -2.03
N THR A 26 11.72 5.84 -1.42
CA THR A 26 12.30 5.73 -0.09
C THR A 26 12.98 4.37 0.10
N PRO A 27 14.04 4.31 0.89
CA PRO A 27 14.54 3.02 1.36
C PRO A 27 13.51 2.35 2.26
N GLY A 28 13.51 1.04 2.22
CA GLY A 28 12.65 0.23 3.08
C GLY A 28 13.20 -1.17 3.18
N THR A 29 12.37 -2.08 3.68
CA THR A 29 12.75 -3.48 3.84
C THR A 29 11.73 -4.37 3.15
N MET A 30 12.21 -5.48 2.59
CA MET A 30 11.39 -6.54 2.07
C MET A 30 11.76 -7.84 2.76
N THR A 31 10.78 -8.50 3.33
CA THR A 31 10.94 -9.85 3.86
C THR A 31 10.08 -10.80 3.04
N GLY A 32 10.52 -12.04 2.89
CA GLY A 32 9.76 -13.03 2.16
C GLY A 32 9.95 -14.40 2.74
N ARG A 33 8.86 -15.18 2.76
CA ARG A 33 8.87 -16.55 3.24
C ARG A 33 7.67 -17.29 2.66
N ASN A 34 7.94 -18.43 2.03
CA ASN A 34 6.88 -19.30 1.49
C ASN A 34 5.94 -18.58 0.51
N GLY A 35 6.49 -17.74 -0.36
CA GLY A 35 5.70 -17.00 -1.34
C GLY A 35 4.94 -15.79 -0.78
N LYS A 36 5.10 -15.49 0.51
CA LYS A 36 4.52 -14.32 1.14
C LYS A 36 5.59 -13.26 1.32
N PHE A 37 5.20 -11.99 1.13
CA PHE A 37 6.13 -10.86 1.23
C PHE A 37 5.57 -9.80 2.17
N ALA A 38 6.49 -9.13 2.86
CA ALA A 38 6.17 -7.93 3.63
C ALA A 38 7.11 -6.82 3.17
N ILE A 39 6.54 -5.68 2.78
CA ILE A 39 7.28 -4.53 2.29
C ILE A 39 6.97 -3.36 3.21
N SER A 40 7.97 -2.86 3.92
CA SER A 40 7.80 -1.82 4.92
C SER A 40 8.64 -0.59 4.62
N TYR A 41 8.08 0.57 4.86
CA TYR A 41 8.78 1.84 4.71
C TYR A 41 8.19 2.89 5.65
N LEU A 42 8.97 3.94 5.90
CA LEU A 42 8.54 5.07 6.71
C LEU A 42 7.95 6.15 5.80
N GLU A 43 6.72 6.57 6.09
CA GLU A 43 6.08 7.67 5.37
C GLU A 43 6.78 8.99 5.68
N THR A 44 6.69 9.94 4.74
CA THR A 44 7.29 11.26 4.85
C THR A 44 6.22 12.34 4.83
N GLU A 45 6.65 13.58 4.99
CA GLU A 45 5.75 14.73 4.87
C GLU A 45 5.13 14.86 3.48
N LEU A 46 5.79 14.31 2.44
CA LEU A 46 5.25 14.33 1.08
C LEU A 46 3.91 13.61 0.97
N THR A 47 3.71 12.56 1.76
CA THR A 47 2.45 11.82 1.75
C THR A 47 1.45 12.36 2.78
N GLY A 48 1.84 13.35 3.58
CA GLY A 48 1.00 13.90 4.63
C GLY A 48 0.92 13.05 5.89
N THR A 49 1.70 11.97 5.97
CA THR A 49 1.64 11.00 7.06
C THR A 49 3.02 10.73 7.67
N ALA A 50 3.81 11.78 7.86
CA ALA A 50 5.15 11.67 8.44
C ALA A 50 5.12 10.93 9.77
N GLY A 51 6.08 10.03 9.99
CA GLY A 51 6.17 9.23 11.21
C GLY A 51 5.34 7.95 11.20
N VAL A 52 4.59 7.70 10.14
CA VAL A 52 3.81 6.47 9.99
C VAL A 52 4.66 5.42 9.29
N THR A 53 4.71 4.21 9.83
CA THR A 53 5.31 3.06 9.16
C THR A 53 4.21 2.33 8.39
N SER A 54 4.38 2.22 7.09
CA SER A 54 3.47 1.51 6.21
C SER A 54 4.04 0.17 5.82
N THR A 55 3.22 -0.87 5.86
CA THR A 55 3.62 -2.22 5.50
C THR A 55 2.58 -2.84 4.58
N PHE A 56 3.02 -3.26 3.40
CA PHE A 56 2.22 -4.09 2.49
C PHE A 56 2.54 -5.55 2.78
N LEU A 57 1.53 -6.30 3.22
CA LEU A 57 1.62 -7.75 3.44
C LEU A 57 0.97 -8.44 2.25
N ILE A 58 1.76 -9.10 1.44
CA ILE A 58 1.29 -9.84 0.28
C ILE A 58 1.14 -11.30 0.73
N LEU A 59 -0.09 -11.72 1.00
CA LEU A 59 -0.38 -13.05 1.54
C LEU A 59 -0.53 -14.09 0.44
N ASN A 60 -1.05 -13.67 -0.70
CA ASN A 60 -1.12 -14.46 -1.93
C ASN A 60 -1.39 -13.50 -3.10
N PRO A 61 -1.43 -13.97 -4.36
CA PRO A 61 -1.62 -13.05 -5.50
C PRO A 61 -2.94 -12.27 -5.49
N ASP A 62 -3.94 -12.73 -4.73
CA ASP A 62 -5.26 -12.09 -4.70
C ASP A 62 -5.54 -11.36 -3.39
N ARG A 63 -4.59 -11.36 -2.45
CA ARG A 63 -4.84 -10.77 -1.13
C ARG A 63 -3.63 -10.01 -0.62
N VAL A 64 -3.85 -8.72 -0.36
CA VAL A 64 -2.84 -7.81 0.18
C VAL A 64 -3.45 -7.05 1.36
N VAL A 65 -2.68 -6.86 2.42
CA VAL A 65 -3.08 -6.05 3.56
C VAL A 65 -2.10 -4.91 3.69
N LEU A 66 -2.60 -3.68 3.76
CA LEU A 66 -1.80 -2.50 4.05
C LEU A 66 -2.06 -2.08 5.48
N THR A 67 -1.03 -2.11 6.31
CA THR A 67 -1.11 -1.59 7.67
C THR A 67 -0.32 -0.29 7.78
N ARG A 68 -0.82 0.63 8.58
CA ARG A 68 -0.13 1.86 8.94
C ARG A 68 -0.09 1.96 10.45
N ASP A 69 1.07 2.27 10.99
CA ASP A 69 1.30 2.37 12.42
C ASP A 69 2.11 3.61 12.73
N GLY A 70 1.62 4.40 13.68
CA GLY A 70 2.21 5.68 14.08
C GLY A 70 1.13 6.62 14.57
N PRO A 71 1.26 7.93 14.31
CA PRO A 71 0.20 8.90 14.64
C PRO A 71 -1.15 8.58 14.00
N ILE A 72 -1.12 7.93 12.83
CA ILE A 72 -2.31 7.42 12.15
C ILE A 72 -2.19 5.90 12.12
N LYS A 73 -3.28 5.23 12.50
CA LYS A 73 -3.34 3.76 12.46
C LYS A 73 -4.46 3.33 11.55
N SER A 74 -4.14 2.42 10.64
CA SER A 74 -5.15 1.86 9.76
C SER A 74 -4.74 0.46 9.30
N ARG A 75 -5.74 -0.29 8.88
CA ARG A 75 -5.55 -1.60 8.28
C ARG A 75 -6.53 -1.72 7.12
N MET A 76 -6.01 -1.85 5.92
CA MET A 76 -6.83 -1.98 4.72
C MET A 76 -6.60 -3.35 4.13
N VAL A 77 -7.66 -4.08 3.89
CA VAL A 77 -7.61 -5.42 3.32
C VAL A 77 -8.09 -5.35 1.87
N PHE A 78 -7.22 -5.78 0.97
CA PHE A 78 -7.50 -5.85 -0.46
C PHE A 78 -7.63 -7.31 -0.87
N VAL A 79 -8.82 -7.72 -1.24
CA VAL A 79 -9.09 -9.04 -1.80
C VAL A 79 -9.78 -8.83 -3.12
N LYS A 80 -9.21 -9.35 -4.20
CA LYS A 80 -9.72 -9.12 -5.54
C LYS A 80 -11.19 -9.52 -5.64
N ASP A 81 -12.01 -8.62 -6.19
CA ASP A 81 -13.44 -8.76 -6.39
C ASP A 81 -14.27 -8.89 -5.10
N VAL A 82 -13.70 -8.52 -3.96
CA VAL A 82 -14.38 -8.58 -2.67
C VAL A 82 -14.36 -7.20 -2.02
N LYS A 83 -15.48 -6.83 -1.40
CA LYS A 83 -15.57 -5.61 -0.60
C LYS A 83 -15.26 -5.94 0.85
N ASN A 84 -14.29 -5.23 1.42
CA ASN A 84 -13.93 -5.33 2.83
C ASN A 84 -14.16 -4.00 3.52
N GLU A 85 -14.54 -4.04 4.79
CA GLU A 85 -14.67 -2.84 5.60
C GLU A 85 -13.47 -2.71 6.53
N SER A 86 -13.01 -1.47 6.71
CA SER A 86 -11.87 -1.13 7.55
C SER A 86 -12.18 0.06 8.40
N LEU A 87 -11.65 0.08 9.63
CA LEU A 87 -11.65 1.27 10.46
C LEU A 87 -10.37 2.07 10.21
N TYR A 88 -10.55 3.35 9.95
CA TYR A 88 -9.45 4.28 9.81
C TYR A 88 -9.42 5.17 11.06
N ASP A 89 -8.42 4.96 11.91
CA ASP A 89 -8.29 5.66 13.18
C ASP A 89 -7.53 6.96 12.98
N LEU A 90 -8.21 8.08 13.21
CA LEU A 90 -7.64 9.43 13.06
C LEU A 90 -7.04 9.97 14.35
N GLY A 91 -7.09 9.20 15.46
CA GLY A 91 -6.61 9.63 16.76
C GLY A 91 -7.64 10.35 17.61
N PHE A 92 -8.62 10.99 16.98
CA PHE A 92 -9.76 11.65 17.68
C PHE A 92 -11.10 11.02 17.32
N GLY A 93 -11.10 10.02 16.49
CA GLY A 93 -12.28 9.31 16.02
C GLY A 93 -11.91 8.36 14.92
N SER A 94 -12.87 7.58 14.48
CA SER A 94 -12.67 6.57 13.44
C SER A 94 -13.67 6.74 12.32
N LEU A 95 -13.23 6.45 11.09
CA LEU A 95 -14.09 6.36 9.92
C LEU A 95 -14.19 4.91 9.47
N LEU A 96 -15.38 4.49 9.10
CA LEU A 96 -15.59 3.19 8.49
C LEU A 96 -15.44 3.34 6.97
N LEU A 97 -14.46 2.64 6.42
CA LEU A 97 -14.19 2.64 4.98
C LEU A 97 -14.58 1.29 4.38
N GLY A 98 -15.29 1.33 3.27
CA GLY A 98 -15.51 0.16 2.43
C GLY A 98 -14.47 0.15 1.32
N ILE A 99 -13.78 -0.97 1.15
CA ILE A 99 -12.74 -1.13 0.14
C ILE A 99 -13.19 -2.21 -0.83
N LEU A 100 -13.51 -1.83 -2.06
CA LEU A 100 -13.79 -2.78 -3.13
C LEU A 100 -12.57 -2.84 -4.05
N THR A 101 -11.87 -3.95 -4.00
CA THR A 101 -10.66 -4.17 -4.79
C THR A 101 -11.05 -4.75 -6.14
N ARG A 102 -10.65 -4.07 -7.21
CA ARG A 102 -10.97 -4.48 -8.58
C ARG A 102 -9.88 -5.29 -9.22
N ASP A 103 -8.63 -4.98 -8.91
CA ASP A 103 -7.49 -5.70 -9.48
C ASP A 103 -6.32 -5.70 -8.51
N ILE A 104 -5.58 -6.80 -8.51
CA ILE A 104 -4.31 -6.94 -7.81
C ILE A 104 -3.37 -7.65 -8.77
N GLN A 105 -2.19 -7.06 -8.98
CA GLN A 105 -1.12 -7.67 -9.75
C GLN A 105 0.11 -7.75 -8.88
N VAL A 106 0.59 -8.96 -8.66
CA VAL A 106 1.79 -9.21 -7.86
C VAL A 106 2.82 -9.89 -8.75
N ASP A 107 3.94 -9.22 -8.93
CA ASP A 107 5.08 -9.77 -9.65
C ASP A 107 6.32 -9.50 -8.80
N LEU A 108 6.49 -10.32 -7.76
CA LEU A 108 7.54 -10.17 -6.76
C LEU A 108 8.34 -11.45 -6.65
N THR A 109 9.65 -11.25 -6.55
CA THR A 109 10.62 -12.28 -6.24
C THR A 109 11.56 -11.76 -5.16
N GLU A 110 12.50 -12.57 -4.73
CA GLU A 110 13.53 -12.12 -3.80
C GLU A 110 14.36 -10.96 -4.33
N ASN A 111 14.30 -10.70 -5.63
CA ASN A 111 15.03 -9.60 -6.27
C ASN A 111 14.19 -8.34 -6.44
N GLY A 112 13.00 -8.32 -5.85
CA GLY A 112 12.08 -7.21 -5.97
C GLY A 112 11.01 -7.44 -7.01
N GLY A 113 10.46 -6.38 -7.56
CA GLY A 113 9.42 -6.44 -8.56
C GLY A 113 8.38 -5.35 -8.41
N ARG A 114 7.12 -5.72 -8.66
CA ARG A 114 6.02 -4.75 -8.74
C ARG A 114 4.78 -5.29 -8.06
N LEU A 115 4.09 -4.40 -7.35
CA LEU A 115 2.75 -4.62 -6.82
C LEU A 115 1.84 -3.54 -7.36
N PHE A 116 0.66 -3.92 -7.84
CA PHE A 116 -0.35 -2.99 -8.28
C PHE A 116 -1.70 -3.35 -7.67
N ILE A 117 -2.41 -2.36 -7.12
CA ILE A 117 -3.73 -2.52 -6.52
C ILE A 117 -4.63 -1.42 -7.05
N ASP A 118 -5.78 -1.81 -7.61
CA ASP A 118 -6.83 -0.90 -8.09
C ASP A 118 -8.08 -1.12 -7.24
N TYR A 119 -8.58 -0.07 -6.60
CA TYR A 119 -9.68 -0.20 -5.66
C TYR A 119 -10.53 1.06 -5.60
N VAL A 120 -11.76 0.89 -5.13
CA VAL A 120 -12.71 1.96 -4.87
C VAL A 120 -12.90 2.08 -3.37
N VAL A 121 -12.92 3.30 -2.86
CA VAL A 121 -13.18 3.59 -1.45
C VAL A 121 -14.58 4.14 -1.30
N GLU A 122 -15.34 3.56 -0.36
CA GLU A 122 -16.64 4.06 0.06
C GLU A 122 -16.52 4.57 1.50
N ILE A 123 -17.06 5.76 1.76
CA ILE A 123 -17.18 6.29 3.10
C ILE A 123 -18.67 6.29 3.44
N GLU A 124 -19.03 5.61 4.52
CA GLU A 124 -20.43 5.48 4.95
C GLU A 124 -21.35 5.01 3.82
N GLN A 125 -20.88 4.00 3.05
CA GLN A 125 -21.61 3.36 1.96
C GLN A 125 -21.81 4.24 0.73
N THR A 126 -21.14 5.38 0.66
CA THR A 126 -21.17 6.25 -0.51
C THR A 126 -19.81 6.16 -1.22
N VAL A 127 -19.81 5.90 -2.52
CA VAL A 127 -18.57 5.86 -3.30
C VAL A 127 -17.92 7.24 -3.27
N SER A 128 -16.71 7.31 -2.73
CA SER A 128 -15.95 8.54 -2.62
C SER A 128 -14.91 8.70 -3.70
N THR A 129 -14.08 7.66 -3.89
CA THR A 129 -12.92 7.80 -4.76
C THR A 129 -12.56 6.49 -5.42
N HIS A 130 -11.92 6.61 -6.58
CA HIS A 130 -11.24 5.52 -7.25
C HIS A 130 -9.75 5.69 -7.03
N ASN A 131 -9.08 4.64 -6.58
CA ASN A 131 -7.70 4.71 -6.13
C ASN A 131 -6.86 3.59 -6.72
N SER A 132 -5.58 3.85 -6.83
CA SER A 132 -4.62 2.79 -7.15
C SER A 132 -3.32 3.01 -6.40
N TYR A 133 -2.64 1.91 -6.10
CA TYR A 133 -1.24 1.90 -5.66
C TYR A 133 -0.41 1.17 -6.69
N GLU A 134 0.71 1.75 -7.05
CA GLU A 134 1.78 1.06 -7.75
C GLU A 134 3.02 1.11 -6.89
N VAL A 135 3.57 -0.05 -6.55
CA VAL A 135 4.74 -0.17 -5.70
C VAL A 135 5.82 -0.89 -6.48
N LEU A 136 6.93 -0.21 -6.68
CA LEU A 136 8.11 -0.77 -7.34
C LEU A 136 9.17 -1.03 -6.29
N ILE A 137 9.73 -2.22 -6.29
CA ILE A 137 10.72 -2.65 -5.32
C ILE A 137 12.00 -3.04 -6.05
N GLU A 138 13.10 -2.39 -5.70
CA GLU A 138 14.41 -2.65 -6.28
C GLU A 138 15.40 -2.99 -5.17
N PRO A 139 16.33 -3.92 -5.41
CA PRO A 139 17.38 -4.18 -4.44
C PRO A 139 18.22 -2.93 -4.20
N LEU A 140 18.53 -2.66 -2.92
CA LEU A 140 19.39 -1.57 -2.53
C LEU A 140 20.79 -2.11 -2.25
N GLY A 141 21.82 -1.35 -2.64
CA GLY A 141 23.19 -1.75 -2.36
C GLY A 141 23.77 -2.80 -3.30
N GLN A 142 23.08 -3.11 -4.39
CA GLN A 142 23.59 -4.04 -5.39
C GLN A 142 24.34 -3.34 -6.52
N HIS A 143 24.80 -2.16 -6.25
CA HIS A 143 25.68 -1.51 -7.19
C HIS A 143 27.06 -2.12 -7.03
N THR A 144 27.36 -2.97 -7.91
CA THR A 144 28.78 -3.21 -8.13
C THR A 144 29.26 -2.05 -8.96
N ALA A 145 29.91 -1.18 -8.32
CA ALA A 145 30.62 -0.17 -9.04
C ALA A 145 31.65 -0.82 -9.96
#